data_0afbd3b39e19d1ac0880f0c532383342
#
_entry.id   0afbd3b39e19d1ac0880f0c532383342
#
_cell.length_a   1.000
_cell.length_b   1.000
_cell.length_c   1.000
_cell.angle_alpha   90.00
_cell.angle_beta   90.00
_cell.angle_gamma   90.00
#
_symmetry.space_group_name_H-M   'P 1'
#
loop_
_entity.id
_entity.type
_entity.pdbx_description
1 polymer ?
#
loop_
_entity_poly.entity_id
_entity_poly.type
_entity_poly.pdbx_seq_one_letter_code
_entity_poly.pdbx_strand_id
1 'polypeptide(L)'
;MPSRDFAIDGQEIGGLQPREIYGFGVTRTFQRSRLCLSLSVFDNIVIGRQNALDLGLIGNLLRRRRFNEAVRENHERVHALLMAFSEPLARRIFDPLHSLSMIDRRRIEVCRALIAEPRLLLLDEPSAGMTPDETREFMDDTLNVRKNNPRMSIVIIEHEMDLMQRVAERCVVLNYGRMVADGTFETVVADPWVQEAYLGTS
;
A
#
# COMPACT_ATOMS: atom_id res chain seq x y z
N MET A 1 -13.88 26.37 8.62
CA MET A 1 -13.65 25.03 8.05
C MET A 1 -13.90 24.05 9.15
N PRO A 2 -14.72 22.99 9.02
CA PRO A 2 -14.83 21.99 10.06
C PRO A 2 -13.46 21.37 10.27
N SER A 3 -13.03 21.28 11.53
CA SER A 3 -11.86 20.55 11.94
C SER A 3 -12.01 19.12 11.44
N ARG A 4 -11.15 18.71 10.54
CA ARG A 4 -11.12 17.31 10.11
C ARG A 4 -10.31 16.57 11.17
N ASP A 5 -11.00 16.04 12.16
CA ASP A 5 -10.38 15.26 13.22
C ASP A 5 -10.03 13.88 12.64
N PHE A 6 -8.80 13.77 12.12
CA PHE A 6 -8.23 12.48 11.71
C PHE A 6 -7.61 11.84 12.94
N ALA A 7 -8.19 10.75 13.40
CA ALA A 7 -7.69 10.01 14.55
C ALA A 7 -7.43 8.54 14.20
N ILE A 8 -6.37 7.98 14.78
CA ILE A 8 -6.07 6.54 14.74
C ILE A 8 -6.02 6.08 16.19
N ASP A 9 -6.85 5.07 16.52
CA ASP A 9 -7.02 4.56 17.89
C ASP A 9 -7.26 5.65 18.93
N GLY A 10 -8.06 6.65 18.56
CA GLY A 10 -8.41 7.77 19.44
C GLY A 10 -7.33 8.84 19.59
N GLN A 11 -6.20 8.70 18.89
CA GLN A 11 -5.16 9.72 18.84
C GLN A 11 -5.30 10.57 17.58
N GLU A 12 -5.42 11.88 17.75
CA GLU A 12 -5.53 12.82 16.65
C GLU A 12 -4.21 12.88 15.86
N ILE A 13 -4.31 12.71 14.53
CA ILE A 13 -3.17 12.78 13.61
C ILE A 13 -3.27 13.97 12.64
N GLY A 14 -4.33 14.76 12.78
CA GLY A 14 -4.53 15.98 11.99
C GLY A 14 -3.41 16.98 12.21
N GLY A 15 -2.78 17.44 11.12
CA GLY A 15 -1.68 18.42 11.20
C GLY A 15 -0.29 17.86 11.52
N LEU A 16 -0.16 16.55 11.78
CA LEU A 16 1.13 15.90 11.98
C LEU A 16 1.92 15.81 10.67
N GLN A 17 3.25 15.81 10.80
CA GLN A 17 4.13 15.59 9.66
C GLN A 17 4.06 14.13 9.18
N PRO A 18 4.30 13.84 7.88
CA PRO A 18 4.25 12.47 7.34
C PRO A 18 5.10 11.45 8.12
N ARG A 19 6.25 11.87 8.65
CA ARG A 19 7.12 11.02 9.48
C ARG A 19 6.45 10.61 10.79
N GLU A 20 5.71 11.53 11.40
CA GLU A 20 4.97 11.27 12.64
C GLU A 20 3.80 10.33 12.37
N ILE A 21 3.05 10.57 11.28
CA ILE A 21 1.94 9.70 10.82
C ILE A 21 2.45 8.27 10.54
N TYR A 22 3.63 8.14 9.93
CA TYR A 22 4.28 6.84 9.74
C TYR A 22 4.52 6.12 11.09
N GLY A 23 4.89 6.85 12.14
CA GLY A 23 5.06 6.33 13.50
C GLY A 23 3.79 5.74 14.11
N PHE A 24 2.60 6.16 13.66
CA PHE A 24 1.32 5.57 14.03
C PHE A 24 0.96 4.30 13.25
N GLY A 25 1.86 3.83 12.39
CA GLY A 25 1.65 2.64 11.56
C GLY A 25 0.78 2.90 10.34
N VAL A 26 0.79 4.11 9.79
CA VAL A 26 0.14 4.43 8.51
C VAL A 26 1.16 4.44 7.41
N THR A 27 0.90 3.67 6.36
CA THR A 27 1.69 3.70 5.13
C THR A 27 0.81 3.97 3.92
N ARG A 28 1.39 4.51 2.87
CA ARG A 28 0.68 4.87 1.63
C ARG A 28 1.50 4.51 0.41
N THR A 29 0.82 3.99 -0.62
CA THR A 29 1.34 4.01 -1.98
C THR A 29 1.00 5.35 -2.64
N PHE A 30 1.57 5.61 -3.81
CA PHE A 30 1.33 6.85 -4.55
C PHE A 30 0.86 6.52 -5.95
N GLN A 31 -0.06 7.30 -6.48
CA GLN A 31 -0.57 7.18 -7.85
C GLN A 31 0.57 7.15 -8.90
N ARG A 32 1.60 7.99 -8.72
CA ARG A 32 2.84 7.90 -9.52
C ARG A 32 3.86 7.07 -8.77
N SER A 33 4.31 6.00 -9.41
CA SER A 33 5.38 5.16 -8.88
C SER A 33 6.60 5.97 -8.46
N ARG A 34 7.03 5.79 -7.22
CA ARG A 34 8.26 6.39 -6.66
C ARG A 34 9.35 5.34 -6.48
N LEU A 35 9.34 4.33 -7.33
CA LEU A 35 10.37 3.30 -7.34
C LEU A 35 11.62 3.79 -8.06
N CYS A 36 12.78 3.45 -7.52
CA CYS A 36 14.07 3.69 -8.17
C CYS A 36 14.36 2.54 -9.13
N LEU A 37 14.11 2.74 -10.43
CA LEU A 37 14.17 1.68 -11.43
C LEU A 37 15.58 1.07 -11.60
N SER A 38 16.63 1.79 -11.26
CA SER A 38 18.02 1.33 -11.31
C SER A 38 18.46 0.52 -10.08
N LEU A 39 17.71 0.59 -9.00
CA LEU A 39 17.97 -0.17 -7.77
C LEU A 39 17.31 -1.55 -7.85
N SER A 40 17.80 -2.47 -7.01
CA SER A 40 17.23 -3.81 -6.89
C SER A 40 15.82 -3.78 -6.26
N VAL A 41 15.10 -4.89 -6.40
CA VAL A 41 13.84 -5.14 -5.67
C VAL A 41 14.06 -4.98 -4.17
N PHE A 42 15.10 -5.61 -3.63
CA PHE A 42 15.46 -5.54 -2.22
C PHE A 42 15.62 -4.09 -1.74
N ASP A 43 16.46 -3.30 -2.44
CA ASP A 43 16.74 -1.91 -2.05
C ASP A 43 15.46 -1.06 -2.04
N ASN A 44 14.61 -1.22 -3.07
CA ASN A 44 13.36 -0.47 -3.15
C ASN A 44 12.39 -0.80 -2.00
N ILE A 45 12.34 -2.06 -1.56
CA ILE A 45 11.44 -2.45 -0.47
C ILE A 45 12.01 -2.00 0.88
N VAL A 46 13.31 -2.19 1.14
CA VAL A 46 13.94 -1.84 2.42
C VAL A 46 13.87 -0.34 2.72
N ILE A 47 13.86 0.52 1.69
CA ILE A 47 13.63 1.97 1.86
C ILE A 47 12.33 2.24 2.63
N GLY A 48 11.31 1.39 2.52
CA GLY A 48 10.08 1.51 3.29
C GLY A 48 10.24 1.37 4.82
N ARG A 49 11.38 0.84 5.28
CA ARG A 49 11.71 0.65 6.71
C ARG A 49 12.87 1.55 7.16
N GLN A 50 12.85 2.81 6.74
CA GLN A 50 13.97 3.75 6.96
C GLN A 50 14.47 3.84 8.42
N ASN A 51 13.58 3.75 9.41
CA ASN A 51 13.96 3.84 10.82
C ASN A 51 14.81 2.64 11.33
N ALA A 52 14.83 1.51 10.61
CA ALA A 52 15.58 0.33 11.02
C ALA A 52 17.08 0.37 10.60
N LEU A 53 17.43 1.26 9.66
CA LEU A 53 18.79 1.38 9.11
C LEU A 53 19.55 2.60 9.65
N ASP A 54 18.90 3.44 10.48
CA ASP A 54 19.45 4.72 10.94
C ASP A 54 20.38 4.53 12.16
N LEU A 55 21.47 3.78 11.97
CA LEU A 55 22.53 3.65 12.97
C LEU A 55 23.59 4.76 12.88
N GLY A 56 23.41 5.73 11.94
CA GLY A 56 24.45 6.73 11.62
C GLY A 56 25.73 6.11 11.04
N LEU A 57 26.51 6.88 10.29
CA LEU A 57 27.77 6.42 9.67
C LEU A 57 28.76 5.82 10.68
N ILE A 58 28.90 6.41 11.84
CA ILE A 58 29.83 5.97 12.91
C ILE A 58 29.32 4.69 13.58
N GLY A 59 27.99 4.57 13.80
CA GLY A 59 27.38 3.36 14.36
C GLY A 59 27.51 2.15 13.46
N ASN A 60 27.39 2.32 12.14
CA ASN A 60 27.55 1.27 11.15
C ASN A 60 28.99 0.76 11.05
N LEU A 61 29.98 1.65 11.18
CA LEU A 61 31.40 1.29 11.12
C LEU A 61 31.85 0.51 12.38
N LEU A 62 31.37 0.92 13.56
CA LEU A 62 31.79 0.32 14.85
C LEU A 62 30.97 -0.94 15.22
N ARG A 63 29.82 -1.20 14.59
CA ARG A 63 28.91 -2.30 14.93
C ARG A 63 28.65 -3.24 13.76
N ARG A 64 29.69 -3.63 13.04
CA ARG A 64 29.61 -4.49 11.84
C ARG A 64 28.74 -5.75 12.02
N ARG A 65 28.75 -6.36 13.20
CA ARG A 65 27.87 -7.51 13.51
C ARG A 65 26.41 -7.14 13.49
N ARG A 66 26.00 -6.03 14.14
CA ARG A 66 24.61 -5.55 14.15
C ARG A 66 24.14 -5.14 12.76
N PHE A 67 25.02 -4.54 11.95
CA PHE A 67 24.71 -4.22 10.56
C PHE A 67 24.40 -5.49 9.75
N ASN A 68 25.25 -6.51 9.85
CA ASN A 68 25.03 -7.78 9.14
C ASN A 68 23.77 -8.50 9.62
N GLU A 69 23.46 -8.47 10.91
CA GLU A 69 22.21 -9.01 11.46
C GLU A 69 20.99 -8.26 10.92
N ALA A 70 21.02 -6.93 10.88
CA ALA A 70 19.94 -6.10 10.33
C ALA A 70 19.73 -6.33 8.83
N VAL A 71 20.82 -6.50 8.05
CA VAL A 71 20.72 -6.82 6.62
C VAL A 71 20.09 -8.19 6.42
N ARG A 72 20.50 -9.20 7.20
CA ARG A 72 19.91 -10.55 7.13
C ARG A 72 18.43 -10.53 7.51
N GLU A 73 18.07 -9.88 8.60
CA GLU A 73 16.67 -9.72 9.02
C GLU A 73 15.82 -9.04 7.94
N ASN A 74 16.32 -7.97 7.36
CA ASN A 74 15.61 -7.28 6.27
C ASN A 74 15.49 -8.19 5.03
N HIS A 75 16.51 -8.98 4.71
CA HIS A 75 16.45 -9.93 3.61
C HIS A 75 15.35 -10.99 3.84
N GLU A 76 15.30 -11.59 5.02
CA GLU A 76 14.29 -12.57 5.40
C GLU A 76 12.87 -11.98 5.31
N ARG A 77 12.67 -10.76 5.81
CA ARG A 77 11.38 -10.04 5.75
C ARG A 77 10.96 -9.70 4.32
N VAL A 78 11.88 -9.16 3.52
CA VAL A 78 11.60 -8.83 2.11
C VAL A 78 11.27 -10.10 1.33
N HIS A 79 12.04 -11.17 1.52
CA HIS A 79 11.79 -12.45 0.87
C HIS A 79 10.40 -13.02 1.25
N ALA A 80 10.05 -12.99 2.54
CA ALA A 80 8.74 -13.45 3.01
C ALA A 80 7.58 -12.63 2.41
N LEU A 81 7.72 -11.30 2.33
CA LEU A 81 6.71 -10.44 1.67
C LEU A 81 6.57 -10.77 0.19
N LEU A 82 7.69 -10.90 -0.54
CA LEU A 82 7.65 -11.23 -1.96
C LEU A 82 7.03 -12.62 -2.21
N MET A 83 7.35 -13.61 -1.38
CA MET A 83 6.74 -14.95 -1.45
C MET A 83 5.22 -14.91 -1.26
N ALA A 84 4.71 -14.00 -0.44
CA ALA A 84 3.26 -13.84 -0.23
C ALA A 84 2.54 -13.27 -1.47
N PHE A 85 3.25 -12.55 -2.34
CA PHE A 85 2.71 -12.04 -3.59
C PHE A 85 3.00 -12.97 -4.79
N SER A 86 4.26 -13.40 -4.93
CA SER A 86 4.69 -14.18 -6.09
C SER A 86 6.03 -14.85 -5.83
N GLU A 87 6.06 -16.19 -5.86
CA GLU A 87 7.31 -16.95 -5.76
C GLU A 87 8.31 -16.59 -6.87
N PRO A 88 7.90 -16.45 -8.17
CA PRO A 88 8.81 -15.98 -9.21
C PRO A 88 9.44 -14.63 -8.91
N LEU A 89 8.69 -13.69 -8.31
CA LEU A 89 9.19 -12.38 -7.94
C LEU A 89 10.20 -12.48 -6.78
N ALA A 90 9.96 -13.35 -5.80
CA ALA A 90 10.87 -13.57 -4.69
C ALA A 90 12.26 -14.07 -5.14
N ARG A 91 12.32 -14.85 -6.22
CA ARG A 91 13.59 -15.32 -6.81
C ARG A 91 14.38 -14.20 -7.48
N ARG A 92 13.75 -13.05 -7.77
CA ARG A 92 14.33 -11.89 -8.45
C ARG A 92 14.65 -10.75 -7.50
N ILE A 93 14.82 -11.04 -6.21
CA ILE A 93 14.99 -10.05 -5.13
C ILE A 93 16.14 -9.07 -5.37
N PHE A 94 17.19 -9.47 -6.10
CA PHE A 94 18.35 -8.63 -6.43
C PHE A 94 18.32 -8.08 -7.86
N ASP A 95 17.28 -8.40 -8.64
CA ASP A 95 17.15 -7.85 -9.99
C ASP A 95 16.82 -6.36 -9.94
N PRO A 96 17.32 -5.57 -10.91
CA PRO A 96 16.95 -4.17 -11.02
C PRO A 96 15.50 -4.03 -11.51
N LEU A 97 14.78 -3.04 -10.98
CA LEU A 97 13.35 -2.88 -11.24
C LEU A 97 13.00 -2.63 -12.71
N HIS A 98 13.90 -2.03 -13.50
CA HIS A 98 13.61 -1.79 -14.92
C HIS A 98 13.39 -3.09 -15.72
N SER A 99 13.87 -4.25 -15.22
CA SER A 99 13.70 -5.56 -15.85
C SER A 99 12.36 -6.25 -15.53
N LEU A 100 11.51 -5.63 -14.69
CA LEU A 100 10.26 -6.21 -14.19
C LEU A 100 9.03 -5.68 -14.94
N SER A 101 7.96 -6.48 -14.94
CA SER A 101 6.64 -6.10 -15.44
C SER A 101 6.00 -4.97 -14.63
N MET A 102 4.93 -4.37 -15.16
CA MET A 102 4.17 -3.33 -14.45
C MET A 102 3.55 -3.90 -13.17
N ILE A 103 2.90 -5.05 -13.23
CA ILE A 103 2.27 -5.71 -12.09
C ILE A 103 3.28 -6.02 -10.99
N ASP A 104 4.47 -6.52 -11.35
CA ASP A 104 5.52 -6.80 -10.36
C ASP A 104 6.01 -5.53 -9.68
N ARG A 105 6.14 -4.42 -10.42
CA ARG A 105 6.50 -3.13 -9.83
C ARG A 105 5.43 -2.64 -8.87
N ARG A 106 4.13 -2.85 -9.16
CA ARG A 106 3.04 -2.53 -8.23
C ARG A 106 3.08 -3.39 -6.97
N ARG A 107 3.36 -4.70 -7.12
CA ARG A 107 3.59 -5.59 -5.97
C ARG A 107 4.72 -5.07 -5.08
N ILE A 108 5.82 -4.62 -5.68
CA ILE A 108 6.96 -4.06 -4.94
C ILE A 108 6.60 -2.75 -4.22
N GLU A 109 5.76 -1.89 -4.81
CA GLU A 109 5.26 -0.69 -4.13
C GLU A 109 4.47 -1.04 -2.87
N VAL A 110 3.60 -2.04 -2.96
CA VAL A 110 2.85 -2.53 -1.80
C VAL A 110 3.79 -3.19 -0.79
N CYS A 111 4.73 -4.04 -1.22
CA CYS A 111 5.75 -4.63 -0.33
C CYS A 111 6.56 -3.56 0.40
N ARG A 112 6.93 -2.46 -0.29
CA ARG A 112 7.62 -1.31 0.34
C ARG A 112 6.78 -0.63 1.42
N ALA A 113 5.47 -0.56 1.25
CA ALA A 113 4.57 -0.04 2.27
C ALA A 113 4.37 -1.04 3.42
N LEU A 114 4.32 -2.33 3.13
CA LEU A 114 4.10 -3.42 4.08
C LEU A 114 5.30 -3.77 4.95
N ILE A 115 6.54 -3.50 4.49
CA ILE A 115 7.76 -3.82 5.25
C ILE A 115 7.82 -3.12 6.62
N ALA A 116 7.06 -2.03 6.74
CA ALA A 116 6.88 -1.26 7.98
C ALA A 116 5.87 -1.90 8.95
N GLU A 117 5.22 -3.01 8.57
CA GLU A 117 4.16 -3.67 9.35
C GLU A 117 3.02 -2.68 9.74
N PRO A 118 2.38 -2.03 8.74
CA PRO A 118 1.43 -0.97 9.04
C PRO A 118 0.15 -1.50 9.67
N ARG A 119 -0.52 -0.64 10.43
CA ARG A 119 -1.90 -0.84 10.94
C ARG A 119 -2.93 -0.35 9.94
N LEU A 120 -2.56 0.63 9.12
CA LEU A 120 -3.37 1.19 8.03
C LEU A 120 -2.54 1.34 6.77
N LEU A 121 -2.95 0.65 5.71
CA LEU A 121 -2.38 0.76 4.37
C LEU A 121 -3.33 1.56 3.49
N LEU A 122 -2.84 2.65 2.92
CA LEU A 122 -3.58 3.48 1.96
C LEU A 122 -3.09 3.19 0.54
N LEU A 123 -4.00 2.72 -0.32
CA LEU A 123 -3.74 2.44 -1.73
C LEU A 123 -4.46 3.49 -2.60
N ASP A 124 -3.70 4.20 -3.42
CA ASP A 124 -4.19 5.29 -4.26
C ASP A 124 -4.10 4.88 -5.73
N GLU A 125 -5.24 4.55 -6.35
CA GLU A 125 -5.38 4.02 -7.71
C GLU A 125 -4.36 2.91 -8.02
N PRO A 126 -4.33 1.82 -7.22
CA PRO A 126 -3.31 0.80 -7.36
C PRO A 126 -3.41 0.02 -8.69
N SER A 127 -4.59 -0.01 -9.34
CA SER A 127 -4.85 -0.68 -10.61
C SER A 127 -4.36 0.12 -11.84
N ALA A 128 -4.01 1.40 -11.66
CA ALA A 128 -3.71 2.28 -12.78
C ALA A 128 -2.65 1.72 -13.75
N GLY A 129 -3.03 1.55 -15.02
CA GLY A 129 -2.18 1.06 -16.09
C GLY A 129 -2.05 -0.46 -16.18
N MET A 130 -2.83 -1.21 -15.42
CA MET A 130 -2.94 -2.67 -15.51
C MET A 130 -4.10 -3.09 -16.41
N THR A 131 -4.01 -4.29 -16.96
CA THR A 131 -5.15 -4.96 -17.57
C THR A 131 -6.13 -5.44 -16.50
N PRO A 132 -7.42 -5.71 -16.84
CA PRO A 132 -8.37 -6.24 -15.86
C PRO A 132 -7.94 -7.55 -15.19
N ASP A 133 -7.20 -8.41 -15.90
CA ASP A 133 -6.69 -9.66 -15.36
C ASP A 133 -5.54 -9.41 -14.36
N GLU A 134 -4.60 -8.53 -14.70
CA GLU A 134 -3.52 -8.10 -13.81
C GLU A 134 -4.06 -7.41 -12.55
N THR A 135 -5.09 -6.57 -12.71
CA THR A 135 -5.76 -5.90 -11.58
C THR A 135 -6.36 -6.94 -10.63
N ARG A 136 -7.06 -7.94 -11.16
CA ARG A 136 -7.63 -9.02 -10.34
C ARG A 136 -6.57 -9.80 -9.58
N GLU A 137 -5.52 -10.24 -10.28
CA GLU A 137 -4.41 -10.97 -9.69
C GLU A 137 -3.74 -10.18 -8.57
N PHE A 138 -3.39 -8.92 -8.85
CA PHE A 138 -2.76 -8.02 -7.89
C PHE A 138 -3.62 -7.79 -6.64
N MET A 139 -4.93 -7.61 -6.81
CA MET A 139 -5.83 -7.38 -5.67
C MET A 139 -6.04 -8.65 -4.85
N ASP A 140 -6.13 -9.83 -5.49
CA ASP A 140 -6.19 -11.10 -4.77
C ASP A 140 -4.94 -11.32 -3.92
N ASP A 141 -3.76 -11.05 -4.46
CA ASP A 141 -2.50 -11.09 -3.72
C ASP A 141 -2.52 -10.13 -2.51
N THR A 142 -2.96 -8.88 -2.73
CA THR A 142 -3.05 -7.86 -1.68
C THR A 142 -4.02 -8.27 -0.57
N LEU A 143 -5.19 -8.80 -0.92
CA LEU A 143 -6.17 -9.30 0.05
C LEU A 143 -5.68 -10.53 0.80
N ASN A 144 -4.90 -11.41 0.16
CA ASN A 144 -4.29 -12.55 0.83
C ASN A 144 -3.28 -12.11 1.88
N VAL A 145 -2.49 -11.07 1.60
CA VAL A 145 -1.59 -10.47 2.60
C VAL A 145 -2.39 -9.89 3.77
N ARG A 146 -3.51 -9.22 3.50
CA ARG A 146 -4.40 -8.68 4.56
C ARG A 146 -4.98 -9.79 5.43
N LYS A 147 -5.42 -10.93 4.86
CA LYS A 147 -5.92 -12.07 5.61
C LYS A 147 -4.91 -12.62 6.61
N ASN A 148 -3.63 -12.61 6.23
CA ASN A 148 -2.53 -13.04 7.10
C ASN A 148 -2.13 -11.97 8.13
N ASN A 149 -2.67 -10.75 8.02
CA ASN A 149 -2.42 -9.62 8.91
C ASN A 149 -3.75 -9.02 9.41
N PRO A 150 -4.51 -9.70 10.27
CA PRO A 150 -5.87 -9.31 10.65
C PRO A 150 -5.96 -7.97 11.39
N ARG A 151 -4.84 -7.45 11.90
CA ARG A 151 -4.76 -6.14 12.56
C ARG A 151 -4.58 -4.98 11.57
N MET A 152 -4.35 -5.28 10.29
CA MET A 152 -4.15 -4.28 9.25
C MET A 152 -5.48 -3.96 8.58
N SER A 153 -5.79 -2.67 8.49
CA SER A 153 -6.86 -2.15 7.65
C SER A 153 -6.30 -1.65 6.33
N ILE A 154 -7.07 -1.77 5.25
CA ILE A 154 -6.73 -1.24 3.94
C ILE A 154 -7.81 -0.23 3.54
N VAL A 155 -7.40 0.95 3.12
CA VAL A 155 -8.25 1.93 2.44
C VAL A 155 -7.77 2.05 1.00
N ILE A 156 -8.69 1.87 0.05
CA ILE A 156 -8.42 1.90 -1.38
C ILE A 156 -9.19 3.06 -1.99
N ILE A 157 -8.51 3.89 -2.76
CA ILE A 157 -9.13 4.89 -3.62
C ILE A 157 -9.09 4.34 -5.03
N GLU A 158 -10.26 4.09 -5.62
CA GLU A 158 -10.41 3.54 -6.96
C GLU A 158 -11.68 4.06 -7.61
N HIS A 159 -11.70 3.98 -8.94
CA HIS A 159 -12.85 4.38 -9.76
C HIS A 159 -13.43 3.20 -10.58
N GLU A 160 -12.81 2.02 -10.52
CA GLU A 160 -13.28 0.81 -11.19
C GLU A 160 -14.35 0.10 -10.33
N MET A 161 -15.62 0.18 -10.76
CA MET A 161 -16.75 -0.35 -9.99
C MET A 161 -16.66 -1.87 -9.79
N ASP A 162 -16.27 -2.62 -10.84
CA ASP A 162 -16.14 -4.09 -10.78
C ASP A 162 -15.08 -4.52 -9.74
N LEU A 163 -13.99 -3.75 -9.66
CA LEU A 163 -12.97 -3.98 -8.66
C LEU A 163 -13.51 -3.71 -7.25
N MET A 164 -14.18 -2.57 -7.05
CA MET A 164 -14.73 -2.20 -5.74
C MET A 164 -15.78 -3.18 -5.26
N GLN A 165 -16.66 -3.67 -6.14
CA GLN A 165 -17.63 -4.72 -5.82
C GLN A 165 -16.97 -5.98 -5.26
N ARG A 166 -15.80 -6.34 -5.78
CA ARG A 166 -15.09 -7.56 -5.40
C ARG A 166 -14.34 -7.44 -4.09
N VAL A 167 -13.77 -6.26 -3.79
CA VAL A 167 -12.77 -6.11 -2.73
C VAL A 167 -13.25 -5.34 -1.51
N ALA A 168 -14.28 -4.49 -1.66
CA ALA A 168 -14.66 -3.56 -0.60
C ALA A 168 -15.66 -4.18 0.36
N GLU A 169 -15.34 -4.17 1.65
CA GLU A 169 -16.28 -4.48 2.73
C GLU A 169 -17.25 -3.29 3.01
N ARG A 170 -16.77 -2.07 2.76
CA ARG A 170 -17.49 -0.81 2.89
C ARG A 170 -17.00 0.17 1.85
N CYS A 171 -17.93 0.88 1.23
CA CYS A 171 -17.65 1.91 0.23
C CYS A 171 -18.08 3.28 0.75
N VAL A 172 -17.27 4.29 0.43
CA VAL A 172 -17.60 5.69 0.63
C VAL A 172 -17.46 6.39 -0.72
N VAL A 173 -18.52 7.01 -1.21
CA VAL A 173 -18.49 7.75 -2.47
C VAL A 173 -18.33 9.23 -2.20
N LEU A 174 -17.37 9.83 -2.87
CA LEU A 174 -17.10 11.26 -2.83
C LEU A 174 -17.45 11.91 -4.17
N ASN A 175 -18.21 12.99 -4.13
CA ASN A 175 -18.49 13.85 -5.29
C ASN A 175 -18.11 15.29 -4.94
N TYR A 176 -17.19 15.90 -5.72
CA TYR A 176 -16.61 17.22 -5.44
C TYR A 176 -16.16 17.42 -3.98
N GLY A 177 -15.54 16.40 -3.39
CA GLY A 177 -15.02 16.44 -2.02
C GLY A 177 -16.08 16.34 -0.92
N ARG A 178 -17.32 16.03 -1.26
CA ARG A 178 -18.43 15.76 -0.33
C ARG A 178 -18.78 14.28 -0.36
N MET A 179 -18.98 13.70 0.81
CA MET A 179 -19.49 12.35 0.94
C MET A 179 -20.96 12.32 0.51
N VAL A 180 -21.28 11.52 -0.50
CA VAL A 180 -22.63 11.38 -1.05
C VAL A 180 -23.29 10.05 -0.67
N ALA A 181 -22.50 9.00 -0.48
CA ALA A 181 -23.00 7.70 -0.03
C ALA A 181 -21.95 6.99 0.84
N ASP A 182 -22.41 6.13 1.76
CA ASP A 182 -21.61 5.32 2.67
C ASP A 182 -22.36 4.03 3.01
N GLY A 183 -21.77 2.87 2.78
CA GLY A 183 -22.40 1.58 3.02
C GLY A 183 -21.69 0.43 2.33
N THR A 184 -22.38 -0.70 2.16
CA THR A 184 -21.91 -1.80 1.30
C THR A 184 -21.91 -1.37 -0.15
N PHE A 185 -21.20 -2.09 -1.02
CA PHE A 185 -21.16 -1.78 -2.45
C PHE A 185 -22.58 -1.73 -3.05
N GLU A 186 -23.43 -2.72 -2.72
CA GLU A 186 -24.79 -2.82 -3.23
C GLU A 186 -25.66 -1.61 -2.79
N THR A 187 -25.49 -1.19 -1.53
CA THR A 187 -26.23 -0.03 -1.00
C THR A 187 -25.82 1.26 -1.70
N VAL A 188 -24.50 1.43 -1.92
CA VAL A 188 -23.93 2.63 -2.52
C VAL A 188 -24.29 2.74 -3.99
N VAL A 189 -24.26 1.64 -4.76
CA VAL A 189 -24.62 1.63 -6.19
C VAL A 189 -26.12 1.86 -6.43
N ALA A 190 -26.96 1.49 -5.45
CA ALA A 190 -28.40 1.74 -5.51
C ALA A 190 -28.78 3.20 -5.20
N ASP A 191 -27.85 4.02 -4.70
CA ASP A 191 -28.11 5.43 -4.40
C ASP A 191 -28.29 6.24 -5.70
N PRO A 192 -29.42 6.99 -5.85
CA PRO A 192 -29.68 7.76 -7.07
C PRO A 192 -28.61 8.79 -7.43
N TRP A 193 -27.97 9.42 -6.44
CA TRP A 193 -26.88 10.37 -6.67
C TRP A 193 -25.62 9.71 -7.21
N VAL A 194 -25.35 8.48 -6.77
CA VAL A 194 -24.22 7.70 -7.29
C VAL A 194 -24.50 7.25 -8.72
N GLN A 195 -25.74 6.82 -9.01
CA GLN A 195 -26.15 6.44 -10.35
C GLN A 195 -26.04 7.62 -11.33
N GLU A 196 -26.50 8.80 -10.92
CA GLU A 196 -26.39 10.02 -11.75
C GLU A 196 -24.92 10.42 -11.99
N ALA A 197 -24.08 10.37 -10.94
CA ALA A 197 -22.69 10.84 -11.02
C ALA A 197 -21.75 9.88 -11.78
N TYR A 198 -21.96 8.57 -11.69
CA TYR A 198 -21.04 7.55 -12.20
C TYR A 198 -21.59 6.74 -13.38
N LEU A 199 -22.91 6.48 -13.43
CA LEU A 199 -23.50 5.63 -14.46
C LEU A 199 -24.17 6.44 -15.57
N GLY A 200 -24.28 7.76 -15.42
CA GLY A 200 -24.87 8.65 -16.40
C GLY A 200 -26.32 8.25 -16.67
N THR A 201 -27.27 8.79 -15.97
CA THR A 201 -28.66 8.60 -16.37
C THR A 201 -28.88 9.30 -17.70
N SER A 202 -29.20 8.49 -18.71
CA SER A 202 -29.71 8.91 -20.01
C SER A 202 -31.03 9.67 -19.85
#